data_1634f5ab9863bcec7a168d3e00bbf334
#
_entry.id   1634f5ab9863bcec7a168d3e00bbf334
#
_cell.length_a   1.000
_cell.length_b   1.000
_cell.length_c   1.000
_cell.angle_alpha   90.00
_cell.angle_beta   90.00
_cell.angle_gamma   90.00
#
_symmetry.space_group_name_H-M   'P 1'
#
loop_
_entity.id
_entity.type
_entity.pdbx_description
1 polymer ?
#
loop_
_entity_poly.entity_id
_entity_poly.type
_entity_poly.pdbx_seq_one_letter_code
_entity_poly.pdbx_strand_id
1 'polypeptide(L)'
;MNADPLDALKDIYLPVEPHWWPPAPGWWITAALILAMLWWCGRRFWAYRAATRPIRAAQRMIDSLIAKEATATSNDATLANQCNEVLKRLLVVALGMRTLTNQSGETWLRTLDQLSMTTSFTQGAGSALGEDRFRPQFSANRRALLNCVKQLLNKVHYRKSKAVLEGSA
;
A
#
# COMPACT_ATOMS: atom_id res chain seq x y z
N MET A 1 23.56 18.47 89.24
CA MET A 1 22.65 18.53 88.03
C MET A 1 23.50 17.99 86.85
N ASN A 2 23.41 16.71 86.61
CA ASN A 2 24.09 16.10 85.48
C ASN A 2 23.20 16.29 84.20
N ALA A 3 23.65 17.13 83.30
CA ALA A 3 23.03 17.23 82.01
C ALA A 3 23.30 15.88 81.28
N ASP A 4 22.18 15.27 80.80
CA ASP A 4 22.27 14.03 80.07
C ASP A 4 22.98 14.30 78.75
N PRO A 5 24.15 13.65 78.45
CA PRO A 5 24.82 13.88 77.15
C PRO A 5 24.06 13.40 75.96
N LEU A 6 22.92 12.73 76.16
CA LEU A 6 22.05 12.23 75.08
C LEU A 6 21.07 13.28 74.53
N ASP A 7 20.82 14.37 75.29
CA ASP A 7 19.99 15.46 74.88
C ASP A 7 20.57 16.28 73.69
N ALA A 8 21.87 16.11 73.44
CA ALA A 8 22.51 16.75 72.25
C ALA A 8 22.46 15.92 70.98
N LEU A 9 21.92 14.71 71.00
CA LEU A 9 21.71 13.90 69.82
C LEU A 9 20.46 14.40 69.09
N LYS A 10 20.73 15.15 68.03
CA LYS A 10 19.68 15.61 67.10
C LYS A 10 19.13 14.41 66.35
N ASP A 11 17.85 14.12 66.49
CA ASP A 11 17.19 13.05 65.74
C ASP A 11 17.46 13.17 64.23
N ILE A 12 17.82 12.04 63.62
CA ILE A 12 18.00 11.97 62.20
C ILE A 12 16.62 12.07 61.59
N TYR A 13 16.28 13.24 61.03
CA TYR A 13 15.09 13.40 60.23
C TYR A 13 15.29 12.53 58.97
N LEU A 14 14.52 11.46 58.85
CA LEU A 14 14.39 10.75 57.59
C LEU A 14 13.84 11.74 56.58
N PRO A 15 14.49 11.92 55.41
CA PRO A 15 13.98 12.78 54.39
C PRO A 15 12.59 12.28 53.99
N VAL A 16 11.61 13.18 53.89
CA VAL A 16 10.23 12.90 53.44
C VAL A 16 10.36 12.23 52.08
N GLU A 17 9.86 11.00 51.96
CA GLU A 17 9.86 10.29 50.68
C GLU A 17 9.25 11.19 49.58
N PRO A 18 9.93 11.39 48.44
CA PRO A 18 9.44 12.26 47.39
C PRO A 18 8.12 11.71 46.87
N HIS A 19 7.07 12.51 47.05
CA HIS A 19 5.73 12.18 46.60
C HIS A 19 5.78 12.05 45.07
N TRP A 20 5.48 10.85 44.52
CA TRP A 20 5.53 10.60 43.09
C TRP A 20 4.40 11.31 42.33
N TRP A 21 3.44 11.86 43.05
CA TRP A 21 2.30 12.61 42.52
C TRP A 21 2.25 14.03 43.14
N PRO A 22 2.11 15.11 42.33
CA PRO A 22 1.95 15.18 40.88
C PRO A 22 3.25 14.97 40.12
N PRO A 23 3.19 14.34 38.90
CA PRO A 23 4.38 14.15 38.08
C PRO A 23 4.98 15.50 37.69
N ALA A 24 6.31 15.58 37.67
CA ALA A 24 7.02 16.79 37.25
C ALA A 24 6.54 17.30 35.89
N PRO A 25 6.43 18.63 35.66
CA PRO A 25 5.87 19.20 34.43
C PRO A 25 6.51 18.67 33.13
N GLY A 26 7.74 18.21 33.20
CA GLY A 26 8.42 17.54 32.06
C GLY A 26 7.72 16.27 31.56
N TRP A 27 7.04 15.52 32.42
CA TRP A 27 6.32 14.32 32.03
C TRP A 27 5.11 14.62 31.13
N TRP A 28 4.46 15.76 31.35
CA TRP A 28 3.35 16.20 30.49
C TRP A 28 3.81 16.57 29.09
N ILE A 29 5.01 17.19 28.98
CA ILE A 29 5.61 17.53 27.68
C ILE A 29 5.99 16.24 26.94
N THR A 30 6.63 15.29 27.60
CA THR A 30 7.00 14.01 26.99
C THR A 30 5.76 13.21 26.58
N ALA A 31 4.73 13.17 27.41
CA ALA A 31 3.47 12.50 27.07
C ALA A 31 2.80 13.15 25.84
N ALA A 32 2.75 14.49 25.77
CA ALA A 32 2.21 15.21 24.63
C ALA A 32 3.00 14.93 23.34
N LEU A 33 4.34 14.89 23.41
CA LEU A 33 5.17 14.57 22.26
C LEU A 33 4.95 13.12 21.78
N ILE A 34 4.84 12.16 22.69
CA ILE A 34 4.55 10.75 22.35
C ILE A 34 3.17 10.64 21.70
N LEU A 35 2.15 11.31 22.24
CA LEU A 35 0.80 11.31 21.66
C LEU A 35 0.79 11.96 20.27
N ALA A 36 1.46 13.08 20.08
CA ALA A 36 1.61 13.73 18.78
C ALA A 36 2.31 12.83 17.76
N MET A 37 3.39 12.16 18.17
CA MET A 37 4.11 11.20 17.33
C MET A 37 3.23 10.00 16.96
N LEU A 38 2.51 9.41 17.92
CA LEU A 38 1.61 8.28 17.68
C LEU A 38 0.46 8.68 16.74
N TRP A 39 -0.11 9.87 16.94
CA TRP A 39 -1.15 10.40 16.06
C TRP A 39 -0.63 10.62 14.64
N TRP A 40 0.55 11.22 14.48
CA TRP A 40 1.18 11.43 13.18
C TRP A 40 1.50 10.10 12.47
N CYS A 41 2.11 9.14 13.18
CA CYS A 41 2.37 7.79 12.66
C CYS A 41 1.09 7.06 12.29
N GLY A 42 0.06 7.14 13.14
CA GLY A 42 -1.25 6.54 12.89
C GLY A 42 -1.89 7.12 11.63
N ARG A 43 -1.93 8.45 11.50
CA ARG A 43 -2.46 9.13 10.31
C ARG A 43 -1.73 8.70 9.04
N ARG A 44 -0.39 8.63 9.09
CA ARG A 44 0.44 8.21 7.96
C ARG A 44 0.20 6.74 7.57
N PHE A 45 0.08 5.89 8.57
CA PHE A 45 -0.24 4.47 8.37
C PHE A 45 -1.63 4.25 7.74
N TRP A 46 -2.62 5.00 8.18
CA TRP A 46 -3.97 4.95 7.61
C TRP A 46 -3.99 5.47 6.17
N ALA A 47 -3.31 6.57 5.88
CA ALA A 47 -3.17 7.09 4.52
C ALA A 47 -2.50 6.07 3.59
N TYR A 48 -1.40 5.43 4.04
CA TYR A 48 -0.74 4.36 3.30
C TYR A 48 -1.68 3.18 3.02
N ARG A 49 -2.39 2.71 4.05
CA ARG A 49 -3.35 1.62 3.88
C ARG A 49 -4.49 1.98 2.93
N ALA A 50 -5.04 3.17 3.04
CA ALA A 50 -6.11 3.64 2.16
C ALA A 50 -5.65 3.71 0.70
N ALA A 51 -4.47 4.27 0.44
CA ALA A 51 -3.90 4.41 -0.90
C ALA A 51 -3.55 3.06 -1.56
N THR A 52 -3.16 2.05 -0.77
CA THR A 52 -2.74 0.73 -1.31
C THR A 52 -3.86 -0.31 -1.34
N ARG A 53 -4.99 -0.08 -0.66
CA ARG A 53 -6.14 -1.00 -0.64
C ARG A 53 -6.63 -1.43 -2.04
N PRO A 54 -6.88 -0.51 -2.99
CA PRO A 54 -7.40 -0.89 -4.29
C PRO A 54 -6.40 -1.73 -5.10
N ILE A 55 -5.11 -1.45 -4.97
CA ILE A 55 -4.06 -2.20 -5.67
C ILE A 55 -3.98 -3.63 -5.13
N ARG A 56 -4.04 -3.79 -3.81
CA ARG A 56 -4.09 -5.12 -3.19
C ARG A 56 -5.35 -5.91 -3.55
N ALA A 57 -6.49 -5.22 -3.72
CA ALA A 57 -7.71 -5.87 -4.19
C ALA A 57 -7.56 -6.37 -5.63
N ALA A 58 -6.98 -5.57 -6.53
CA ALA A 58 -6.68 -5.97 -7.90
C ALA A 58 -5.68 -7.14 -7.95
N GLN A 59 -4.62 -7.12 -7.13
CA GLN A 59 -3.67 -8.24 -7.02
C GLN A 59 -4.37 -9.54 -6.61
N ARG A 60 -5.22 -9.52 -5.57
CA ARG A 60 -5.99 -10.70 -5.15
C ARG A 60 -6.89 -11.23 -6.27
N MET A 61 -7.50 -10.34 -7.06
CA MET A 61 -8.34 -10.74 -8.17
C MET A 61 -7.51 -11.42 -9.27
N ILE A 62 -6.36 -10.89 -9.63
CA ILE A 62 -5.44 -11.54 -10.58
C ILE A 62 -4.91 -12.86 -10.02
N ASP A 63 -4.53 -12.93 -8.75
CA ASP A 63 -4.09 -14.20 -8.13
C ASP A 63 -5.22 -15.24 -8.14
N SER A 64 -6.49 -14.83 -7.95
CA SER A 64 -7.63 -15.73 -8.08
C SER A 64 -7.87 -16.22 -9.52
N LEU A 65 -7.58 -15.39 -10.52
CA LEU A 65 -7.63 -15.79 -11.93
C LEU A 65 -6.53 -16.80 -12.25
N ILE A 66 -5.32 -16.60 -11.74
CA ILE A 66 -4.20 -17.55 -11.86
C ILE A 66 -4.58 -18.91 -11.24
N ALA A 67 -5.18 -18.90 -10.05
CA ALA A 67 -5.61 -20.13 -9.38
C ALA A 67 -6.72 -20.85 -10.15
N LYS A 68 -7.69 -20.12 -10.72
CA LYS A 68 -8.78 -20.65 -11.53
C LYS A 68 -8.30 -21.20 -12.86
N GLU A 69 -7.26 -20.60 -13.45
CA GLU A 69 -6.67 -21.10 -14.70
C GLU A 69 -6.14 -22.51 -14.57
N ALA A 70 -5.63 -22.88 -13.40
CA ALA A 70 -5.16 -24.24 -13.13
C ALA A 70 -6.30 -25.28 -13.16
N THR A 71 -7.56 -24.86 -13.05
CA THR A 71 -8.72 -25.75 -12.88
C THR A 71 -9.82 -25.61 -13.95
N ALA A 72 -9.81 -24.55 -14.78
CA ALA A 72 -10.91 -24.26 -15.69
C ALA A 72 -10.47 -24.00 -17.14
N THR A 73 -11.22 -24.58 -18.06
CA THR A 73 -11.15 -24.32 -19.51
C THR A 73 -11.88 -23.02 -19.88
N SER A 74 -11.47 -21.87 -19.32
CA SER A 74 -12.05 -20.59 -19.71
C SER A 74 -11.44 -20.16 -21.07
N ASN A 75 -12.26 -19.44 -21.89
CA ASN A 75 -11.79 -18.92 -23.18
C ASN A 75 -10.73 -17.81 -22.95
N ASP A 76 -9.68 -17.79 -23.79
CA ASP A 76 -8.57 -16.82 -23.73
C ASP A 76 -9.06 -15.37 -23.82
N ALA A 77 -10.07 -15.11 -24.67
CA ALA A 77 -10.70 -13.80 -24.80
C ALA A 77 -11.39 -13.35 -23.50
N THR A 78 -12.04 -14.27 -22.80
CA THR A 78 -12.68 -13.98 -21.51
C THR A 78 -11.64 -13.59 -20.46
N LEU A 79 -10.53 -14.33 -20.40
CA LEU A 79 -9.43 -14.02 -19.48
C LEU A 79 -8.81 -12.63 -19.78
N ALA A 80 -8.53 -12.37 -21.07
CA ALA A 80 -7.99 -11.07 -21.49
C ALA A 80 -8.92 -9.91 -21.14
N ASN A 81 -10.26 -10.09 -21.34
CA ASN A 81 -11.26 -9.09 -20.97
C ASN A 81 -11.30 -8.85 -19.45
N GLN A 82 -11.27 -9.91 -18.64
CA GLN A 82 -11.24 -9.79 -17.18
C GLN A 82 -9.98 -9.06 -16.68
N CYS A 83 -8.81 -9.40 -17.22
CA CYS A 83 -7.56 -8.69 -16.92
C CYS A 83 -7.64 -7.21 -17.29
N ASN A 84 -8.18 -6.91 -18.48
CA ASN A 84 -8.34 -5.52 -18.93
C ASN A 84 -9.32 -4.74 -18.06
N GLU A 85 -10.44 -5.34 -17.66
CA GLU A 85 -11.43 -4.73 -16.76
C GLU A 85 -10.79 -4.41 -15.40
N VAL A 86 -10.06 -5.36 -14.81
CA VAL A 86 -9.35 -5.15 -13.53
C VAL A 86 -8.37 -3.99 -13.64
N LEU A 87 -7.58 -3.94 -14.72
CA LEU A 87 -6.61 -2.86 -14.96
C LEU A 87 -7.29 -1.51 -15.16
N LYS A 88 -8.32 -1.43 -16.00
CA LYS A 88 -9.06 -0.18 -16.21
C LYS A 88 -9.71 0.29 -14.92
N ARG A 89 -10.38 -0.59 -14.20
CA ARG A 89 -11.01 -0.25 -12.91
C ARG A 89 -9.98 0.26 -11.90
N LEU A 90 -8.81 -0.36 -11.82
CA LEU A 90 -7.75 0.08 -10.93
C LEU A 90 -7.19 1.44 -11.35
N LEU A 91 -6.76 1.58 -12.62
CA LEU A 91 -6.04 2.77 -13.07
C LEU A 91 -6.97 3.98 -13.19
N VAL A 92 -8.17 3.80 -13.74
CA VAL A 92 -9.11 4.90 -13.98
C VAL A 92 -9.87 5.27 -12.71
N VAL A 93 -10.48 4.29 -12.03
CA VAL A 93 -11.39 4.55 -10.91
C VAL A 93 -10.59 4.72 -9.61
N ALA A 94 -9.74 3.76 -9.28
CA ALA A 94 -9.09 3.72 -7.98
C ALA A 94 -7.85 4.64 -7.88
N LEU A 95 -7.12 4.83 -8.98
CA LEU A 95 -5.96 5.72 -9.05
C LEU A 95 -6.29 7.09 -9.64
N GLY A 96 -7.52 7.29 -10.12
CA GLY A 96 -8.00 8.57 -10.63
C GLY A 96 -7.39 9.02 -11.94
N MET A 97 -6.80 8.11 -12.72
CA MET A 97 -6.18 8.40 -14.02
C MET A 97 -7.24 8.55 -15.12
N ARG A 98 -8.08 9.60 -15.03
CA ARG A 98 -9.23 9.82 -15.92
C ARG A 98 -8.84 9.94 -17.39
N THR A 99 -7.63 10.36 -17.71
CA THR A 99 -7.11 10.42 -19.10
C THR A 99 -7.09 9.06 -19.78
N LEU A 100 -7.12 7.96 -19.02
CA LEU A 100 -7.11 6.59 -19.52
C LEU A 100 -8.51 6.06 -19.87
N THR A 101 -9.57 6.76 -19.50
CA THR A 101 -10.96 6.29 -19.68
C THR A 101 -11.28 5.98 -21.14
N ASN A 102 -10.86 6.86 -22.05
CA ASN A 102 -11.16 6.75 -23.48
C ASN A 102 -10.05 6.05 -24.27
N GLN A 103 -9.00 5.56 -23.60
CA GLN A 103 -7.92 4.86 -24.29
C GLN A 103 -8.32 3.41 -24.56
N SER A 104 -8.06 2.96 -25.80
CA SER A 104 -8.26 1.60 -26.27
C SER A 104 -7.16 1.22 -27.26
N GLY A 105 -7.11 -0.05 -27.63
CA GLY A 105 -6.17 -0.54 -28.63
C GLY A 105 -4.72 -0.25 -28.29
N GLU A 106 -3.98 0.18 -29.28
CA GLU A 106 -2.53 0.39 -29.16
C GLU A 106 -2.16 1.53 -28.18
N THR A 107 -2.94 2.60 -28.15
CA THR A 107 -2.69 3.71 -27.21
C THR A 107 -2.77 3.26 -25.74
N TRP A 108 -3.72 2.38 -25.45
CA TRP A 108 -3.85 1.74 -24.14
C TRP A 108 -2.63 0.89 -23.81
N LEU A 109 -2.18 0.04 -24.74
CA LEU A 109 -1.01 -0.82 -24.54
C LEU A 109 0.28 -0.02 -24.32
N ARG A 110 0.48 1.05 -25.10
CA ARG A 110 1.63 1.96 -24.90
C ARG A 110 1.61 2.61 -23.51
N THR A 111 0.44 3.00 -23.03
CA THR A 111 0.34 3.56 -21.68
C THR A 111 0.65 2.53 -20.60
N LEU A 112 0.23 1.27 -20.78
CA LEU A 112 0.61 0.19 -19.87
C LEU A 112 2.12 -0.07 -19.88
N ASP A 113 2.77 0.01 -21.05
CA ASP A 113 4.23 -0.10 -21.17
C ASP A 113 4.95 1.05 -20.45
N GLN A 114 4.48 2.27 -20.56
CA GLN A 114 5.02 3.41 -19.83
C GLN A 114 4.87 3.24 -18.31
N LEU A 115 3.72 2.76 -17.85
CA LEU A 115 3.47 2.51 -16.43
C LEU A 115 4.33 1.36 -15.89
N SER A 116 4.52 0.32 -16.70
CA SER A 116 5.33 -0.85 -16.33
C SER A 116 6.81 -0.67 -16.60
N MET A 117 7.21 0.36 -17.36
CA MET A 117 8.58 0.56 -17.87
C MET A 117 9.10 -0.69 -18.62
N THR A 118 8.26 -1.28 -19.45
CA THR A 118 8.57 -2.45 -20.28
C THR A 118 7.87 -2.29 -21.62
N THR A 119 8.22 -3.11 -22.60
CA THR A 119 7.54 -3.20 -23.91
C THR A 119 6.67 -4.45 -24.00
N SER A 120 6.39 -5.07 -22.87
CA SER A 120 5.69 -6.37 -22.83
C SER A 120 4.21 -6.28 -23.21
N PHE A 121 3.61 -5.09 -23.17
CA PHE A 121 2.21 -4.88 -23.55
C PHE A 121 2.06 -4.56 -25.03
N THR A 122 3.03 -3.92 -25.68
CA THR A 122 2.99 -3.69 -27.13
C THR A 122 3.63 -4.83 -27.93
N GLN A 123 4.73 -5.39 -27.46
CA GLN A 123 5.53 -6.38 -28.21
C GLN A 123 5.49 -7.80 -27.62
N GLY A 124 4.82 -8.00 -26.47
CA GLY A 124 4.81 -9.27 -25.75
C GLY A 124 3.40 -9.83 -25.52
N ALA A 125 3.30 -10.71 -24.53
CA ALA A 125 2.02 -11.38 -24.20
C ALA A 125 0.91 -10.40 -23.76
N GLY A 126 1.26 -9.19 -23.33
CA GLY A 126 0.30 -8.15 -22.98
C GLY A 126 -0.45 -7.55 -24.18
N SER A 127 0.01 -7.78 -25.43
CA SER A 127 -0.72 -7.37 -26.65
C SER A 127 -2.11 -7.98 -26.72
N ALA A 128 -2.31 -9.13 -26.08
CA ALA A 128 -3.62 -9.75 -25.87
C ALA A 128 -4.66 -8.85 -25.18
N LEU A 129 -4.27 -7.77 -24.50
CA LEU A 129 -5.18 -6.77 -23.92
C LEU A 129 -5.63 -5.72 -24.95
N GLY A 130 -5.05 -5.72 -26.13
CA GLY A 130 -5.41 -4.84 -27.24
C GLY A 130 -6.70 -5.27 -27.95
N GLU A 131 -6.81 -4.90 -29.23
CA GLU A 131 -7.99 -5.19 -30.06
C GLU A 131 -8.04 -6.65 -30.52
N ASP A 132 -6.91 -7.36 -30.50
CA ASP A 132 -6.83 -8.76 -30.94
C ASP A 132 -7.77 -9.70 -30.17
N ARG A 133 -8.11 -9.38 -28.93
CA ARG A 133 -9.06 -10.16 -28.10
C ARG A 133 -10.48 -10.28 -28.69
N PHE A 134 -10.82 -9.43 -29.65
CA PHE A 134 -12.12 -9.44 -30.32
C PHE A 134 -12.14 -10.29 -31.60
N ARG A 135 -10.99 -10.87 -31.99
CA ARG A 135 -10.91 -11.74 -33.16
C ARG A 135 -11.52 -13.13 -32.87
N PRO A 136 -12.20 -13.74 -33.84
CA PRO A 136 -12.86 -15.04 -33.62
C PRO A 136 -11.92 -16.19 -33.23
N GLN A 137 -10.65 -16.14 -33.69
CA GLN A 137 -9.63 -17.16 -33.40
C GLN A 137 -8.51 -16.59 -32.51
N PHE A 138 -8.92 -15.89 -31.46
CA PHE A 138 -7.97 -15.34 -30.52
C PHE A 138 -7.36 -16.44 -29.64
N SER A 139 -6.03 -16.47 -29.59
CA SER A 139 -5.24 -17.33 -28.70
C SER A 139 -4.18 -16.49 -27.98
N ALA A 140 -4.09 -16.64 -26.69
CA ALA A 140 -3.12 -15.92 -25.88
C ALA A 140 -2.33 -16.88 -24.98
N ASN A 141 -1.06 -16.56 -24.75
CA ASN A 141 -0.30 -17.23 -23.71
C ASN A 141 -0.76 -16.72 -22.33
N ARG A 142 -1.72 -17.43 -21.74
CA ARG A 142 -2.40 -17.06 -20.49
C ARG A 142 -1.43 -16.77 -19.35
N ARG A 143 -0.46 -17.67 -19.13
CA ARG A 143 0.52 -17.53 -18.04
C ARG A 143 1.40 -16.30 -18.23
N ALA A 144 1.86 -16.08 -19.46
CA ALA A 144 2.67 -14.91 -19.78
C ALA A 144 1.87 -13.61 -19.62
N LEU A 145 0.60 -13.59 -20.06
CA LEU A 145 -0.30 -12.44 -19.88
C LEU A 145 -0.51 -12.12 -18.39
N LEU A 146 -0.88 -13.11 -17.58
CA LEU A 146 -1.11 -12.93 -16.15
C LEU A 146 0.15 -12.46 -15.42
N ASN A 147 1.32 -12.98 -15.81
CA ASN A 147 2.60 -12.55 -15.27
C ASN A 147 2.91 -11.07 -15.62
N CYS A 148 2.64 -10.65 -16.87
CA CYS A 148 2.79 -9.24 -17.28
C CYS A 148 1.89 -8.32 -16.45
N VAL A 149 0.62 -8.70 -16.28
CA VAL A 149 -0.34 -7.93 -15.48
C VAL A 149 0.12 -7.87 -14.02
N LYS A 150 0.55 -8.99 -13.44
CA LYS A 150 1.05 -9.04 -12.06
C LYS A 150 2.29 -8.15 -11.85
N GLN A 151 3.23 -8.16 -12.79
CA GLN A 151 4.41 -7.28 -12.76
C GLN A 151 4.02 -5.80 -12.80
N LEU A 152 3.07 -5.41 -13.66
CA LEU A 152 2.54 -4.05 -13.69
C LEU A 152 1.94 -3.66 -12.35
N LEU A 153 1.07 -4.50 -11.77
CA LEU A 153 0.46 -4.24 -10.47
C LEU A 153 1.49 -4.04 -9.35
N ASN A 154 2.54 -4.85 -9.34
CA ASN A 154 3.63 -4.73 -8.37
C ASN A 154 4.38 -3.40 -8.53
N LYS A 155 4.66 -2.97 -9.77
CA LYS A 155 5.32 -1.67 -10.02
C LYS A 155 4.43 -0.48 -9.64
N VAL A 156 3.14 -0.54 -9.96
CA VAL A 156 2.17 0.48 -9.56
C VAL A 156 2.04 0.54 -8.03
N HIS A 157 2.00 -0.62 -7.37
CA HIS A 157 1.98 -0.69 -5.91
C HIS A 157 3.22 -0.04 -5.30
N TYR A 158 4.40 -0.37 -5.80
CA TYR A 158 5.67 0.19 -5.31
C TYR A 158 5.72 1.71 -5.48
N ARG A 159 5.37 2.24 -6.66
CA ARG A 159 5.33 3.69 -6.91
C ARG A 159 4.36 4.43 -6.00
N LYS A 160 3.15 3.90 -5.84
CA LYS A 160 2.15 4.54 -4.98
C LYS A 160 2.56 4.50 -3.51
N SER A 161 3.13 3.37 -3.05
CA SER A 161 3.63 3.27 -1.67
C SER A 161 4.79 4.24 -1.41
N LYS A 162 5.72 4.39 -2.36
CA LYS A 162 6.82 5.35 -2.28
C LYS A 162 6.31 6.78 -2.23
N ALA A 163 5.40 7.17 -3.11
CA ALA A 163 4.80 8.51 -3.14
C ALA A 163 4.12 8.88 -1.82
N VAL A 164 3.40 7.93 -1.19
CA VAL A 164 2.76 8.16 0.13
C VAL A 164 3.80 8.32 1.23
N LEU A 165 4.89 7.55 1.19
CA LEU A 165 5.97 7.64 2.18
C LEU A 165 6.75 8.96 2.06
N GLU A 166 6.97 9.44 0.84
CA GLU A 166 7.66 10.71 0.55
C GLU A 166 6.76 11.95 0.74
N GLY A 167 5.47 11.77 1.01
CA GLY A 167 4.54 12.87 1.22
C GLY A 167 4.09 13.59 -0.06
N SER A 168 4.33 12.98 -1.23
CA SER A 168 4.02 13.52 -2.56
C SER A 168 2.65 13.10 -3.09
N ALA A 169 1.79 12.55 -2.24
CA ALA A 169 0.48 12.02 -2.63
C ALA A 169 -0.67 12.91 -2.19
#